data_4996a67fe2b1152590c7394b4fe0a9d3
#
_entry.id   4996a67fe2b1152590c7394b4fe0a9d3
#
_cell.length_a   1.000
_cell.length_b   1.000
_cell.length_c   1.000
_cell.angle_alpha   90.00
_cell.angle_beta   90.00
_cell.angle_gamma   90.00
#
_symmetry.space_group_name_H-M   'P 1'
#
loop_
_entity.id
_entity.type
_entity.pdbx_description
1 polymer ?
#
loop_
_entity_poly.entity_id
_entity_poly.type
_entity_poly.pdbx_seq_one_letter_code
_entity_poly.pdbx_strand_id
1 'polypeptide(L)'
;MPAAGFVCKKVWRFSLHFLATLPKRRFLCPAGGLAATIPSISLYIPAQLCYYNKNDVNAGKRGLLMGLLEDAQNIQRKDPAARSVLEVILLYPGFHILVYHRIAHWLYQHKRFFLARGVSQHGRRRTGIEIHPGATIGRCLFIDHGMGIVFGETCEIGDNCTIYHGVTLGGTGKDTGKRHPTLGNNVLIGAGTKVLGPVYIGDNARIGAGSVVLCNLPANCTAVGVPAEVVRINNKAVNPADDLDQQDLPDVVAQRIRDLDRRIGALENAAQGDTPPTASQIAARQKP
;
A
#
# COMPACT_ATOMS: atom_id res chain seq x y z
N MET A 1 3.87 -25.24 -34.45
CA MET A 1 2.93 -24.36 -35.12
C MET A 1 1.52 -24.66 -34.67
N PRO A 2 0.67 -23.68 -34.50
CA PRO A 2 0.71 -22.34 -33.89
C PRO A 2 -0.25 -22.28 -32.71
N ALA A 3 -0.33 -21.29 -31.89
CA ALA A 3 -1.02 -20.02 -31.94
C ALA A 3 -0.86 -19.29 -30.60
N ALA A 4 0.06 -18.39 -30.53
CA ALA A 4 0.08 -17.34 -29.51
C ALA A 4 -0.30 -16.02 -30.22
N GLY A 5 -1.58 -15.62 -30.17
CA GLY A 5 -1.92 -14.41 -30.88
C GLY A 5 -3.39 -14.01 -30.86
N PHE A 6 -4.13 -14.20 -29.74
CA PHE A 6 -5.55 -13.83 -29.80
C PHE A 6 -6.18 -13.31 -28.48
N VAL A 7 -5.49 -12.58 -27.64
CA VAL A 7 -6.14 -11.96 -26.47
C VAL A 7 -5.97 -10.44 -26.40
N CYS A 8 -5.08 -9.85 -27.21
CA CYS A 8 -4.81 -8.41 -27.11
C CYS A 8 -5.68 -7.50 -27.99
N LYS A 9 -6.47 -8.03 -28.94
CA LYS A 9 -7.27 -7.20 -29.88
C LYS A 9 -8.69 -6.85 -29.43
N LYS A 10 -9.24 -7.51 -28.41
CA LYS A 10 -10.62 -7.24 -27.97
C LYS A 10 -10.77 -6.14 -26.92
N VAL A 11 -9.73 -5.85 -26.14
CA VAL A 11 -9.79 -4.82 -25.09
C VAL A 11 -9.64 -3.40 -25.64
N TRP A 12 -8.94 -3.23 -26.77
CA TRP A 12 -8.73 -1.92 -27.39
C TRP A 12 -9.94 -1.35 -28.14
N ARG A 13 -10.88 -2.17 -28.55
CA ARG A 13 -12.06 -1.70 -29.31
C ARG A 13 -13.16 -1.09 -28.43
N PHE A 14 -13.21 -1.41 -27.15
CA PHE A 14 -14.23 -0.86 -26.25
C PHE A 14 -13.87 0.52 -25.68
N SER A 15 -12.58 0.84 -25.57
CA SER A 15 -12.13 2.12 -25.01
C SER A 15 -12.20 3.28 -26.00
N LEU A 16 -12.13 3.02 -27.31
CA LEU A 16 -12.17 4.07 -28.34
C LEU A 16 -13.58 4.52 -28.69
N HIS A 17 -14.60 3.72 -28.43
CA HIS A 17 -15.98 4.09 -28.75
C HIS A 17 -16.63 5.00 -27.70
N PHE A 18 -16.11 5.01 -26.47
CA PHE A 18 -16.65 5.84 -25.39
C PHE A 18 -16.16 7.30 -25.43
N LEU A 19 -15.05 7.56 -26.12
CA LEU A 19 -14.48 8.91 -26.26
C LEU A 19 -15.07 9.70 -27.45
N ALA A 20 -15.82 9.04 -28.34
CA ALA A 20 -16.38 9.68 -29.55
C ALA A 20 -17.78 10.29 -29.34
N THR A 21 -18.39 10.11 -28.18
CA THR A 21 -19.80 10.53 -27.93
C THR A 21 -19.98 11.68 -26.92
N LEU A 22 -18.89 12.33 -26.49
CA LEU A 22 -19.02 13.53 -25.66
C LEU A 22 -19.32 14.76 -26.52
N PRO A 23 -20.43 15.49 -26.28
CA PRO A 23 -20.76 16.68 -27.05
C PRO A 23 -19.73 17.78 -26.78
N LYS A 24 -19.16 18.33 -27.86
CA LYS A 24 -18.33 19.52 -27.86
C LYS A 24 -19.13 20.71 -27.32
N ARG A 25 -19.13 20.97 -26.05
CA ARG A 25 -19.64 22.25 -25.51
C ARG A 25 -18.54 23.29 -25.66
N ARG A 26 -18.77 24.24 -26.60
CA ARG A 26 -18.04 25.50 -26.64
C ARG A 26 -18.50 26.34 -25.46
N PHE A 27 -17.59 26.62 -24.54
CA PHE A 27 -17.79 27.70 -23.56
C PHE A 27 -17.28 29.00 -24.21
N LEU A 28 -18.19 29.90 -24.49
CA LEU A 28 -17.89 31.29 -24.81
C LEU A 28 -17.53 32.00 -23.50
N CYS A 29 -16.30 32.46 -23.38
CA CYS A 29 -15.92 33.46 -22.39
C CYS A 29 -16.20 34.86 -22.97
N PRO A 30 -16.88 35.75 -22.26
CA PRO A 30 -16.94 37.15 -22.62
C PRO A 30 -15.73 37.90 -22.07
N ALA A 31 -15.13 38.72 -22.95
CA ALA A 31 -14.15 39.78 -22.71
C ALA A 31 -12.67 39.41 -22.45
N GLY A 32 -11.88 39.59 -23.49
CA GLY A 32 -10.58 40.31 -23.56
C GLY A 32 -9.48 39.84 -22.62
N GLY A 33 -8.48 39.11 -23.20
CA GLY A 33 -7.17 39.08 -22.58
C GLY A 33 -6.44 37.73 -22.69
N LEU A 34 -5.38 37.73 -23.50
CA LEU A 34 -4.23 36.82 -23.53
C LEU A 34 -4.50 35.29 -23.48
N ALA A 35 -4.17 34.67 -24.58
CA ALA A 35 -4.03 33.22 -24.73
C ALA A 35 -3.00 32.68 -23.75
N ALA A 36 -3.46 32.13 -22.65
CA ALA A 36 -2.67 31.24 -21.83
C ALA A 36 -2.66 29.86 -22.50
N THR A 37 -1.52 29.44 -23.01
CA THR A 37 -1.24 28.08 -23.45
C THR A 37 -1.52 27.12 -22.29
N ILE A 38 -2.59 26.36 -22.41
CA ILE A 38 -2.87 25.26 -21.47
C ILE A 38 -1.74 24.24 -21.67
N PRO A 39 -0.96 23.91 -20.62
CA PRO A 39 0.02 22.83 -20.73
C PRO A 39 -0.75 21.55 -21.06
N SER A 40 -0.31 20.85 -22.10
CA SER A 40 -0.78 19.53 -22.48
C SER A 40 -0.88 18.67 -21.21
N ILE A 41 -2.11 18.27 -20.87
CA ILE A 41 -2.34 17.21 -19.89
C ILE A 41 -1.70 15.97 -20.51
N SER A 42 -0.46 15.72 -20.16
CA SER A 42 0.19 14.46 -20.38
C SER A 42 -0.64 13.45 -19.60
N LEU A 43 -1.44 12.63 -20.30
CA LEU A 43 -2.00 11.42 -19.73
C LEU A 43 -0.80 10.57 -19.31
N TYR A 44 -0.44 10.69 -18.06
CA TYR A 44 0.52 9.82 -17.40
C TYR A 44 -0.16 8.46 -17.28
N ILE A 45 -0.10 7.68 -18.38
CA ILE A 45 -0.30 6.23 -18.31
C ILE A 45 0.95 5.75 -17.60
N PRO A 46 0.85 5.27 -16.34
CA PRO A 46 2.04 4.75 -15.69
C PRO A 46 2.56 3.59 -16.54
N ALA A 47 3.79 3.73 -17.03
CA ALA A 47 4.53 2.70 -17.76
C ALA A 47 4.75 1.43 -16.92
N GLN A 48 4.19 1.35 -15.74
CA GLN A 48 4.24 0.26 -14.77
C GLN A 48 3.21 -0.86 -14.99
N LEU A 49 2.31 -0.73 -15.99
CA LEU A 49 1.44 -1.86 -16.37
C LEU A 49 2.17 -2.97 -17.13
N CYS A 50 3.47 -2.84 -17.37
CA CYS A 50 4.30 -3.80 -18.12
C CYS A 50 5.38 -4.54 -17.31
N TYR A 51 5.41 -4.43 -15.98
CA TYR A 51 6.49 -5.07 -15.20
C TYR A 51 6.08 -6.35 -14.47
N TYR A 52 5.13 -7.09 -14.99
CA TYR A 52 5.05 -8.52 -14.74
C TYR A 52 5.58 -9.24 -15.98
N ASN A 53 6.90 -9.44 -16.02
CA ASN A 53 7.52 -10.21 -17.07
C ASN A 53 7.10 -11.68 -16.91
N LYS A 54 6.07 -12.10 -17.63
CA LYS A 54 5.65 -13.51 -17.73
C LYS A 54 6.74 -14.46 -18.23
N ASN A 55 7.93 -13.95 -18.56
CA ASN A 55 9.04 -14.72 -19.11
C ASN A 55 10.05 -15.22 -18.06
N ASP A 56 9.86 -14.91 -16.76
CA ASP A 56 10.62 -15.56 -15.70
C ASP A 56 10.06 -16.94 -15.30
N VAL A 57 9.61 -17.69 -16.32
CA VAL A 57 9.37 -19.15 -16.17
C VAL A 57 10.68 -19.89 -15.79
N ASN A 58 11.81 -19.23 -15.90
CA ASN A 58 13.10 -19.74 -15.41
C ASN A 58 13.35 -19.51 -13.91
N ALA A 59 12.57 -18.69 -13.22
CA ALA A 59 12.61 -18.59 -11.75
C ALA A 59 12.11 -19.87 -11.06
N GLY A 60 11.26 -20.65 -11.73
CA GLY A 60 10.81 -21.96 -11.24
C GLY A 60 11.87 -23.07 -11.22
N LYS A 61 13.05 -22.83 -11.79
CA LYS A 61 14.16 -23.81 -11.83
C LYS A 61 15.32 -23.52 -10.87
N ARG A 62 15.35 -22.37 -10.21
CA ARG A 62 16.18 -22.24 -9.01
C ARG A 62 15.43 -22.98 -7.90
N GLY A 63 15.97 -24.15 -7.52
CA GLY A 63 15.22 -25.11 -6.71
C GLY A 63 14.57 -24.45 -5.48
N LEU A 64 13.40 -24.90 -5.12
CA LEU A 64 12.61 -24.47 -3.94
C LEU A 64 13.49 -24.26 -2.70
N LEU A 65 14.51 -25.09 -2.55
CA LEU A 65 15.48 -25.05 -1.45
C LEU A 65 16.34 -23.76 -1.46
N MET A 66 16.80 -23.30 -2.63
CA MET A 66 17.65 -22.10 -2.70
C MET A 66 16.84 -20.84 -2.35
N GLY A 67 15.59 -20.74 -2.79
CA GLY A 67 14.74 -19.63 -2.42
C GLY A 67 14.37 -19.61 -0.93
N LEU A 68 14.23 -20.78 -0.29
CA LEU A 68 13.98 -20.85 1.16
C LEU A 68 15.22 -20.44 1.98
N LEU A 69 16.41 -20.80 1.52
CA LEU A 69 17.64 -20.38 2.18
C LEU A 69 17.85 -18.86 2.06
N GLU A 70 17.53 -18.27 0.91
CA GLU A 70 17.55 -16.82 0.69
C GLU A 70 16.59 -16.10 1.63
N ASP A 71 15.36 -16.62 1.81
CA ASP A 71 14.40 -16.07 2.76
C ASP A 71 14.91 -16.15 4.20
N ALA A 72 15.45 -17.29 4.62
CA ALA A 72 16.00 -17.45 5.96
C ALA A 72 17.17 -16.50 6.26
N GLN A 73 18.07 -16.33 5.29
CA GLN A 73 19.17 -15.37 5.38
C GLN A 73 18.67 -13.92 5.42
N ASN A 74 17.62 -13.61 4.66
CA ASN A 74 17.01 -12.28 4.67
C ASN A 74 16.40 -11.97 6.04
N ILE A 75 15.67 -12.93 6.64
CA ILE A 75 15.10 -12.79 7.98
C ILE A 75 16.21 -12.55 9.01
N GLN A 76 17.29 -13.38 8.97
CA GLN A 76 18.41 -13.19 9.89
C GLN A 76 19.06 -11.80 9.77
N ARG A 77 19.15 -11.24 8.55
CA ARG A 77 19.72 -9.90 8.35
C ARG A 77 18.84 -8.77 8.86
N LYS A 78 17.51 -8.95 8.76
CA LYS A 78 16.53 -7.92 9.13
C LYS A 78 16.15 -7.93 10.60
N ASP A 79 16.18 -9.09 11.25
CA ASP A 79 15.83 -9.23 12.66
C ASP A 79 17.08 -9.23 13.53
N PRO A 80 17.33 -8.18 14.34
CA PRO A 80 18.47 -8.14 15.25
C PRO A 80 18.46 -9.26 16.30
N ALA A 81 17.31 -9.86 16.59
CA ALA A 81 17.20 -10.97 17.56
C ALA A 81 17.62 -12.32 16.98
N ALA A 82 17.67 -12.46 15.65
CA ALA A 82 18.00 -13.70 14.96
C ALA A 82 19.51 -13.98 14.99
N ARG A 83 19.94 -14.97 15.79
CA ARG A 83 21.35 -15.29 15.99
C ARG A 83 21.95 -16.13 14.88
N SER A 84 21.14 -16.97 14.22
CA SER A 84 21.61 -17.85 13.14
C SER A 84 20.51 -18.21 12.15
N VAL A 85 20.89 -18.53 10.93
CA VAL A 85 19.96 -19.05 9.89
C VAL A 85 19.25 -20.32 10.36
N LEU A 86 19.94 -21.17 11.14
CA LEU A 86 19.35 -22.40 11.67
C LEU A 86 18.21 -22.09 12.66
N GLU A 87 18.42 -21.09 13.53
CA GLU A 87 17.39 -20.61 14.46
C GLU A 87 16.15 -20.11 13.70
N VAL A 88 16.35 -19.32 12.64
CA VAL A 88 15.24 -18.86 11.77
C VAL A 88 14.48 -20.04 11.17
N ILE A 89 15.19 -21.02 10.61
CA ILE A 89 14.56 -22.19 9.99
C ILE A 89 13.73 -23.00 10.99
N LEU A 90 14.20 -23.14 12.21
CA LEU A 90 13.57 -24.00 13.21
C LEU A 90 12.48 -23.31 14.04
N LEU A 91 12.61 -22.00 14.30
CA LEU A 91 11.79 -21.33 15.32
C LEU A 91 10.92 -20.18 14.78
N TYR A 92 11.20 -19.62 13.62
CA TYR A 92 10.51 -18.43 13.14
C TYR A 92 9.18 -18.74 12.43
N PRO A 93 8.04 -18.29 12.95
CA PRO A 93 6.73 -18.54 12.34
C PRO A 93 6.60 -17.89 10.96
N GLY A 94 7.22 -16.70 10.76
CA GLY A 94 7.28 -16.02 9.47
C GLY A 94 7.97 -16.86 8.39
N PHE A 95 9.05 -17.57 8.72
CA PHE A 95 9.69 -18.50 7.80
C PHE A 95 8.81 -19.73 7.53
N HIS A 96 8.25 -20.32 8.57
CA HIS A 96 7.42 -21.52 8.44
C HIS A 96 6.22 -21.27 7.51
N ILE A 97 5.53 -20.14 7.66
CA ILE A 97 4.37 -19.85 6.81
C ILE A 97 4.75 -19.69 5.34
N LEU A 98 5.93 -19.16 5.01
CA LEU A 98 6.41 -19.08 3.63
C LEU A 98 6.63 -20.47 3.04
N VAL A 99 7.15 -21.43 3.82
CA VAL A 99 7.26 -22.83 3.40
C VAL A 99 5.88 -23.43 3.10
N TYR A 100 4.93 -23.29 4.03
CA TYR A 100 3.56 -23.78 3.82
C TYR A 100 2.90 -23.11 2.61
N HIS A 101 3.09 -21.80 2.46
CA HIS A 101 2.51 -21.07 1.33
C HIS A 101 3.07 -21.54 -0.01
N ARG A 102 4.38 -21.77 -0.16
CA ARG A 102 4.96 -22.26 -1.40
C ARG A 102 4.39 -23.61 -1.83
N ILE A 103 4.20 -24.53 -0.87
CA ILE A 103 3.55 -25.82 -1.12
C ILE A 103 2.08 -25.63 -1.52
N ALA A 104 1.35 -24.82 -0.77
CA ALA A 104 -0.06 -24.55 -1.03
C ALA A 104 -0.27 -23.85 -2.38
N HIS A 105 0.57 -22.88 -2.72
CA HIS A 105 0.53 -22.16 -3.99
C HIS A 105 0.82 -23.08 -5.17
N TRP A 106 1.81 -23.94 -5.06
CA TRP A 106 2.11 -24.97 -6.07
C TRP A 106 0.89 -25.89 -6.30
N LEU A 107 0.26 -26.39 -5.24
CA LEU A 107 -0.96 -27.18 -5.34
C LEU A 107 -2.10 -26.41 -5.99
N TYR A 108 -2.24 -25.12 -5.66
CA TYR A 108 -3.26 -24.23 -6.22
C TYR A 108 -3.07 -24.03 -7.73
N GLN A 109 -1.83 -23.79 -8.17
CA GLN A 109 -1.50 -23.68 -9.60
C GLN A 109 -1.78 -24.98 -10.38
N HIS A 110 -1.64 -26.14 -9.71
CA HIS A 110 -2.00 -27.45 -10.28
C HIS A 110 -3.50 -27.80 -10.11
N LYS A 111 -4.34 -26.79 -9.78
CA LYS A 111 -5.81 -26.96 -9.60
C LYS A 111 -6.22 -27.94 -8.50
N ARG A 112 -5.33 -28.23 -7.56
CA ARG A 112 -5.61 -29.08 -6.38
C ARG A 112 -6.12 -28.22 -5.21
N PHE A 113 -7.20 -27.47 -5.44
CA PHE A 113 -7.68 -26.41 -4.54
C PHE A 113 -7.96 -26.89 -3.11
N PHE A 114 -8.57 -28.06 -2.95
CA PHE A 114 -8.87 -28.63 -1.62
C PHE A 114 -7.60 -28.90 -0.83
N LEU A 115 -6.60 -29.55 -1.45
CA LEU A 115 -5.31 -29.84 -0.81
C LEU A 115 -4.52 -28.54 -0.53
N ALA A 116 -4.53 -27.59 -1.47
CA ALA A 116 -3.92 -26.29 -1.30
C ALA A 116 -4.50 -25.57 -0.07
N ARG A 117 -5.83 -25.57 0.06
CA ARG A 117 -6.49 -24.96 1.21
C ARG A 117 -6.18 -25.72 2.51
N GLY A 118 -6.12 -27.03 2.47
CA GLY A 118 -5.70 -27.86 3.62
C GLY A 118 -4.33 -27.51 4.15
N VAL A 119 -3.33 -27.39 3.26
CA VAL A 119 -1.96 -26.98 3.63
C VAL A 119 -1.94 -25.56 4.19
N SER A 120 -2.63 -24.60 3.55
CA SER A 120 -2.74 -23.22 4.02
C SER A 120 -3.35 -23.15 5.43
N GLN A 121 -4.45 -23.87 5.69
CA GLN A 121 -5.08 -23.89 7.01
C GLN A 121 -4.22 -24.59 8.06
N HIS A 122 -3.43 -25.60 7.68
CA HIS A 122 -2.45 -26.20 8.57
C HIS A 122 -1.37 -25.17 8.97
N GLY A 123 -0.82 -24.45 7.99
CA GLY A 123 0.13 -23.35 8.23
C GLY A 123 -0.43 -22.29 9.19
N ARG A 124 -1.69 -21.85 8.96
CA ARG A 124 -2.38 -20.91 9.85
C ARG A 124 -2.45 -21.40 11.30
N ARG A 125 -2.82 -22.67 11.51
CA ARG A 125 -2.91 -23.25 12.87
C ARG A 125 -1.55 -23.29 13.57
N ARG A 126 -0.49 -23.51 12.81
CA ARG A 126 0.88 -23.63 13.36
C ARG A 126 1.54 -22.28 13.64
N THR A 127 1.20 -21.25 12.86
CA THR A 127 1.92 -19.97 12.86
C THR A 127 1.06 -18.77 13.30
N GLY A 128 -0.27 -18.90 13.28
CA GLY A 128 -1.18 -17.77 13.48
C GLY A 128 -1.28 -16.82 12.28
N ILE A 129 -0.69 -17.19 11.13
CA ILE A 129 -0.63 -16.38 9.91
C ILE A 129 -1.48 -17.04 8.84
N GLU A 130 -2.43 -16.31 8.27
CA GLU A 130 -3.23 -16.80 7.15
C GLU A 130 -2.74 -16.24 5.82
N ILE A 131 -2.33 -17.11 4.91
CA ILE A 131 -2.03 -16.76 3.53
C ILE A 131 -2.89 -17.64 2.61
N HIS A 132 -3.72 -17.00 1.77
CA HIS A 132 -4.50 -17.75 0.78
C HIS A 132 -3.57 -18.38 -0.26
N PRO A 133 -3.81 -19.63 -0.69
CA PRO A 133 -2.95 -20.30 -1.67
C PRO A 133 -2.84 -19.59 -3.02
N GLY A 134 -3.83 -18.79 -3.39
CA GLY A 134 -3.85 -17.99 -4.62
C GLY A 134 -3.00 -16.72 -4.57
N ALA A 135 -2.58 -16.27 -3.38
CA ALA A 135 -1.74 -15.09 -3.25
C ALA A 135 -0.39 -15.28 -3.94
N THR A 136 0.11 -14.23 -4.57
CA THR A 136 1.44 -14.22 -5.21
C THR A 136 2.41 -13.45 -4.33
N ILE A 137 3.51 -14.09 -3.94
CA ILE A 137 4.52 -13.51 -3.05
C ILE A 137 5.87 -13.55 -3.73
N GLY A 138 6.53 -12.40 -3.79
CA GLY A 138 7.89 -12.23 -4.28
C GLY A 138 8.95 -12.85 -3.36
N ARG A 139 10.22 -12.49 -3.59
CA ARG A 139 11.36 -12.98 -2.82
C ARG A 139 11.59 -12.13 -1.58
N CYS A 140 12.27 -12.74 -0.60
CA CYS A 140 12.76 -12.03 0.58
C CYS A 140 11.65 -11.31 1.38
N LEU A 141 10.43 -11.86 1.41
CA LEU A 141 9.40 -11.34 2.29
C LEU A 141 9.80 -11.58 3.75
N PHE A 142 9.87 -10.51 4.54
CA PHE A 142 10.07 -10.58 5.98
C PHE A 142 8.74 -10.39 6.70
N ILE A 143 8.34 -11.39 7.48
CA ILE A 143 7.17 -11.34 8.36
C ILE A 143 7.66 -11.31 9.79
N ASP A 144 7.48 -10.19 10.45
CA ASP A 144 7.89 -10.00 11.83
C ASP A 144 6.75 -10.31 12.79
N HIS A 145 7.00 -11.20 13.77
CA HIS A 145 6.04 -11.81 14.71
C HIS A 145 4.91 -12.58 14.02
N GLY A 146 4.21 -11.98 13.07
CA GLY A 146 3.26 -12.59 12.15
C GLY A 146 1.86 -12.90 12.68
N MET A 147 1.64 -12.99 13.98
CA MET A 147 0.34 -13.33 14.56
C MET A 147 -0.78 -12.43 14.02
N GLY A 148 -1.88 -13.02 13.55
CA GLY A 148 -3.06 -12.28 13.07
C GLY A 148 -2.91 -11.65 11.68
N ILE A 149 -1.87 -11.96 10.93
CA ILE A 149 -1.74 -11.58 9.51
C ILE A 149 -2.76 -12.35 8.68
N VAL A 150 -3.38 -11.65 7.70
CA VAL A 150 -4.28 -12.25 6.72
C VAL A 150 -3.97 -11.70 5.33
N PHE A 151 -3.55 -12.58 4.39
CA PHE A 151 -3.41 -12.27 2.97
C PHE A 151 -4.49 -12.96 2.17
N GLY A 152 -5.28 -12.16 1.44
CA GLY A 152 -6.39 -12.67 0.64
C GLY A 152 -5.95 -13.29 -0.70
N GLU A 153 -6.90 -13.89 -1.40
CA GLU A 153 -6.68 -14.74 -2.58
C GLU A 153 -5.92 -14.05 -3.72
N THR A 154 -6.30 -12.81 -4.04
CA THR A 154 -5.71 -12.08 -5.17
C THR A 154 -4.68 -11.03 -4.74
N CYS A 155 -4.08 -11.21 -3.54
CA CYS A 155 -2.94 -10.40 -3.12
C CYS A 155 -1.73 -10.65 -4.02
N GLU A 156 -1.02 -9.57 -4.30
CA GLU A 156 0.28 -9.60 -4.96
C GLU A 156 1.26 -8.81 -4.08
N ILE A 157 2.37 -9.42 -3.73
CA ILE A 157 3.40 -8.82 -2.87
C ILE A 157 4.72 -8.90 -3.63
N GLY A 158 5.37 -7.75 -3.84
CA GLY A 158 6.65 -7.65 -4.50
C GLY A 158 7.82 -8.20 -3.68
N ASP A 159 9.02 -7.97 -4.17
CA ASP A 159 10.24 -8.44 -3.53
C ASP A 159 10.62 -7.57 -2.33
N ASN A 160 11.30 -8.16 -1.35
CA ASN A 160 11.94 -7.51 -0.20
C ASN A 160 10.98 -6.71 0.70
N CYS A 161 9.70 -7.06 0.74
CA CYS A 161 8.73 -6.42 1.61
C CYS A 161 8.93 -6.83 3.07
N THR A 162 8.48 -5.96 3.99
CA THR A 162 8.46 -6.21 5.44
C THR A 162 7.05 -5.99 5.96
N ILE A 163 6.50 -6.99 6.66
CA ILE A 163 5.11 -6.97 7.14
C ILE A 163 5.07 -7.40 8.60
N TYR A 164 4.50 -6.55 9.43
CA TYR A 164 4.35 -6.80 10.86
C TYR A 164 3.06 -7.53 11.20
N HIS A 165 2.97 -8.01 12.44
CA HIS A 165 1.80 -8.71 12.96
C HIS A 165 0.49 -7.93 12.79
N GLY A 166 -0.64 -8.65 12.76
CA GLY A 166 -1.97 -8.05 12.70
C GLY A 166 -2.34 -7.36 11.38
N VAL A 167 -1.45 -7.39 10.37
CA VAL A 167 -1.71 -6.79 9.06
C VAL A 167 -2.76 -7.59 8.31
N THR A 168 -3.70 -6.87 7.66
CA THR A 168 -4.69 -7.48 6.78
C THR A 168 -4.57 -6.88 5.37
N LEU A 169 -4.29 -7.73 4.39
CA LEU A 169 -4.43 -7.42 2.97
C LEU A 169 -5.77 -8.01 2.50
N GLY A 170 -6.83 -7.23 2.69
CA GLY A 170 -8.23 -7.66 2.56
C GLY A 170 -8.88 -7.21 1.26
N GLY A 171 -9.93 -7.93 0.85
CA GLY A 171 -10.80 -7.55 -0.27
C GLY A 171 -12.05 -6.79 0.19
N THR A 172 -12.76 -6.18 -0.77
CA THR A 172 -14.03 -5.48 -0.52
C THR A 172 -15.24 -6.43 -0.39
N GLY A 173 -15.07 -7.73 -0.66
CA GLY A 173 -16.12 -8.74 -0.54
C GLY A 173 -17.20 -8.71 -1.62
N LYS A 174 -17.14 -7.76 -2.57
CA LYS A 174 -18.18 -7.59 -3.62
C LYS A 174 -17.76 -8.17 -4.98
N ASP A 175 -16.46 -8.25 -5.24
CA ASP A 175 -15.93 -8.61 -6.55
C ASP A 175 -15.35 -10.02 -6.56
N THR A 176 -15.52 -10.73 -7.68
CA THR A 176 -14.95 -12.07 -7.88
C THR A 176 -13.55 -12.06 -8.51
N GLY A 177 -13.14 -10.91 -9.07
CA GLY A 177 -11.83 -10.71 -9.72
C GLY A 177 -10.74 -10.23 -8.77
N LYS A 178 -9.87 -9.34 -9.25
CA LYS A 178 -8.85 -8.66 -8.44
C LYS A 178 -9.54 -7.79 -7.39
N ARG A 179 -9.50 -8.20 -6.13
CA ARG A 179 -10.18 -7.55 -5.00
C ARG A 179 -9.29 -7.31 -3.79
N HIS A 180 -8.04 -7.79 -3.84
CA HIS A 180 -7.05 -7.64 -2.77
C HIS A 180 -5.90 -6.75 -3.23
N PRO A 181 -5.14 -6.17 -2.29
CA PRO A 181 -4.06 -5.24 -2.60
C PRO A 181 -2.93 -5.83 -3.45
N THR A 182 -2.25 -4.94 -4.16
CA THR A 182 -0.94 -5.18 -4.79
C THR A 182 0.09 -4.30 -4.12
N LEU A 183 1.15 -4.90 -3.59
CA LEU A 183 2.31 -4.22 -3.03
C LEU A 183 3.46 -4.27 -4.04
N GLY A 184 4.10 -3.14 -4.28
CA GLY A 184 5.37 -3.06 -5.00
C GLY A 184 6.53 -3.68 -4.22
N ASN A 185 7.75 -3.37 -4.63
CA ASN A 185 8.96 -3.86 -3.99
C ASN A 185 9.37 -2.97 -2.80
N ASN A 186 10.07 -3.55 -1.83
CA ASN A 186 10.61 -2.84 -0.66
C ASN A 186 9.54 -2.10 0.15
N VAL A 187 8.32 -2.59 0.20
CA VAL A 187 7.23 -1.97 0.96
C VAL A 187 7.29 -2.43 2.41
N LEU A 188 7.15 -1.46 3.34
CA LEU A 188 7.03 -1.73 4.77
C LEU A 188 5.60 -1.45 5.23
N ILE A 189 4.97 -2.43 5.90
CA ILE A 189 3.63 -2.30 6.47
C ILE A 189 3.69 -2.51 7.98
N GLY A 190 3.43 -1.43 8.72
CA GLY A 190 3.44 -1.41 10.18
C GLY A 190 2.37 -2.30 10.82
N ALA A 191 2.59 -2.61 12.09
CA ALA A 191 1.75 -3.51 12.87
C ALA A 191 0.27 -3.08 12.89
N GLY A 192 -0.65 -4.05 12.75
CA GLY A 192 -2.08 -3.81 12.83
C GLY A 192 -2.71 -3.09 11.63
N THR A 193 -1.92 -2.71 10.62
CA THR A 193 -2.41 -2.01 9.41
C THR A 193 -3.42 -2.84 8.62
N LYS A 194 -4.47 -2.17 8.10
CA LYS A 194 -5.46 -2.77 7.21
C LYS A 194 -5.36 -2.12 5.82
N VAL A 195 -5.06 -2.91 4.81
CA VAL A 195 -5.06 -2.48 3.40
C VAL A 195 -6.23 -3.18 2.73
N LEU A 196 -7.24 -2.41 2.29
CA LEU A 196 -8.52 -2.97 1.89
C LEU A 196 -8.88 -2.58 0.45
N GLY A 197 -9.25 -3.59 -0.35
CA GLY A 197 -9.63 -3.42 -1.74
C GLY A 197 -8.48 -3.65 -2.72
N PRO A 198 -8.72 -3.51 -4.03
CA PRO A 198 -7.74 -3.72 -5.08
C PRO A 198 -6.80 -2.51 -5.23
N VAL A 199 -6.31 -1.99 -4.10
CA VAL A 199 -5.42 -0.82 -4.05
C VAL A 199 -3.99 -1.22 -4.41
N TYR A 200 -3.27 -0.28 -5.01
CA TYR A 200 -1.86 -0.41 -5.33
C TYR A 200 -1.00 0.43 -4.39
N ILE A 201 0.00 -0.20 -3.81
CA ILE A 201 1.01 0.44 -2.96
C ILE A 201 2.33 0.45 -3.74
N GLY A 202 2.82 1.65 -4.05
CA GLY A 202 4.03 1.83 -4.85
C GLY A 202 5.30 1.33 -4.15
N ASP A 203 6.36 1.15 -4.95
CA ASP A 203 7.67 0.70 -4.46
C ASP A 203 8.21 1.64 -3.37
N ASN A 204 8.93 1.08 -2.40
CA ASN A 204 9.55 1.81 -1.29
C ASN A 204 8.53 2.61 -0.44
N ALA A 205 7.25 2.26 -0.47
CA ALA A 205 6.26 2.90 0.40
C ALA A 205 6.37 2.36 1.83
N ARG A 206 6.16 3.27 2.79
CA ARG A 206 6.13 2.94 4.22
C ARG A 206 4.75 3.28 4.78
N ILE A 207 4.11 2.31 5.43
CA ILE A 207 2.80 2.51 6.04
C ILE A 207 2.93 2.33 7.54
N GLY A 208 2.54 3.37 8.29
CA GLY A 208 2.63 3.38 9.74
C GLY A 208 1.69 2.39 10.40
N ALA A 209 2.03 1.97 11.62
CA ALA A 209 1.24 1.04 12.41
C ALA A 209 -0.20 1.55 12.63
N GLY A 210 -1.17 0.62 12.70
CA GLY A 210 -2.57 0.94 12.94
C GLY A 210 -3.30 1.68 11.82
N SER A 211 -2.66 1.90 10.68
CA SER A 211 -3.27 2.65 9.55
C SER A 211 -4.33 1.83 8.81
N VAL A 212 -5.26 2.53 8.15
CA VAL A 212 -6.26 1.92 7.26
C VAL A 212 -6.14 2.52 5.87
N VAL A 213 -5.61 1.75 4.93
CA VAL A 213 -5.37 2.18 3.55
C VAL A 213 -6.56 1.77 2.67
N LEU A 214 -7.19 2.74 2.04
CA LEU A 214 -8.38 2.57 1.19
C LEU A 214 -8.18 3.10 -0.24
N CYS A 215 -7.02 3.67 -0.55
CA CYS A 215 -6.68 4.24 -1.85
C CYS A 215 -5.26 3.87 -2.28
N ASN A 216 -4.94 4.08 -3.55
CA ASN A 216 -3.59 3.84 -4.06
C ASN A 216 -2.59 4.81 -3.43
N LEU A 217 -1.41 4.27 -3.10
CA LEU A 217 -0.30 5.07 -2.58
C LEU A 217 0.84 5.12 -3.59
N PRO A 218 1.45 6.30 -3.80
CA PRO A 218 2.58 6.44 -4.71
C PRO A 218 3.84 5.75 -4.19
N ALA A 219 4.82 5.56 -5.05
CA ALA A 219 6.14 5.08 -4.65
C ALA A 219 6.87 6.11 -3.78
N ASN A 220 7.79 5.63 -2.94
CA ASN A 220 8.66 6.45 -2.07
C ASN A 220 7.86 7.36 -1.12
N CYS A 221 6.70 6.93 -0.65
CA CYS A 221 5.87 7.70 0.28
C CYS A 221 5.85 7.08 1.67
N THR A 222 5.51 7.92 2.66
CA THR A 222 5.08 7.48 3.99
C THR A 222 3.62 7.84 4.17
N ALA A 223 2.78 6.88 4.54
CA ALA A 223 1.36 7.06 4.79
C ALA A 223 0.98 6.59 6.20
N VAL A 224 0.13 7.36 6.90
CA VAL A 224 -0.32 7.05 8.26
C VAL A 224 -1.76 7.47 8.49
N GLY A 225 -2.43 6.87 9.45
CA GLY A 225 -3.75 7.30 9.92
C GLY A 225 -4.93 6.41 9.46
N VAL A 226 -6.14 6.80 9.88
CA VAL A 226 -7.41 6.13 9.62
C VAL A 226 -8.43 7.17 9.15
N PRO A 227 -8.69 7.29 7.83
CA PRO A 227 -7.99 6.65 6.71
C PRO A 227 -6.55 7.14 6.58
N ALA A 228 -5.69 6.32 5.94
CA ALA A 228 -4.28 6.64 5.75
C ALA A 228 -4.10 7.78 4.75
N GLU A 229 -3.30 8.77 5.14
CA GLU A 229 -2.91 9.91 4.30
C GLU A 229 -1.40 9.92 4.09
N VAL A 230 -0.98 10.36 2.89
CA VAL A 230 0.44 10.49 2.57
C VAL A 230 1.00 11.71 3.30
N VAL A 231 1.95 11.50 4.20
CA VAL A 231 2.59 12.55 5.02
C VAL A 231 4.00 12.92 4.55
N ARG A 232 4.66 12.04 3.80
CA ARG A 232 5.97 12.31 3.16
C ARG A 232 6.00 11.69 1.76
N ILE A 233 6.68 12.36 0.84
CA ILE A 233 6.99 11.86 -0.50
C ILE A 233 8.50 12.04 -0.71
N ASN A 234 9.12 11.07 -1.44
CA ASN A 234 10.57 11.03 -1.67
C ASN A 234 11.37 10.89 -0.37
N ASN A 235 11.03 9.93 0.45
CA ASN A 235 11.81 9.54 1.60
C ASN A 235 13.27 9.30 1.16
N LYS A 236 14.17 10.22 1.52
CA LYS A 236 15.56 10.13 1.10
C LYS A 236 16.24 8.92 1.76
N ALA A 237 16.86 8.12 0.94
CA ALA A 237 18.06 7.33 1.19
C ALA A 237 18.00 6.04 2.02
N VAL A 238 16.96 5.69 2.74
CA VAL A 238 16.89 4.39 3.43
C VAL A 238 15.84 3.54 2.74
N ASN A 239 16.18 2.30 2.39
CA ASN A 239 15.18 1.36 1.89
C ASN A 239 14.14 1.13 3.00
N PRO A 240 12.85 1.53 2.83
CA PRO A 240 11.86 1.45 3.90
C PRO A 240 11.65 0.03 4.43
N ALA A 241 11.91 -0.98 3.60
CA ALA A 241 11.79 -2.38 3.99
C ALA A 241 12.91 -2.85 4.94
N ASP A 242 14.03 -2.15 4.99
CA ASP A 242 15.15 -2.44 5.89
C ASP A 242 15.13 -1.56 7.16
N ASP A 243 14.36 -0.47 7.14
CA ASP A 243 14.16 0.41 8.29
C ASP A 243 12.98 -0.07 9.13
N LEU A 244 13.27 -0.67 10.27
CA LEU A 244 12.27 -1.22 11.19
C LEU A 244 11.73 -0.19 12.19
N ASP A 245 12.27 1.04 12.18
CA ASP A 245 11.81 2.10 13.07
C ASP A 245 10.44 2.63 12.68
N GLN A 246 9.49 2.57 13.61
CA GLN A 246 8.11 3.07 13.46
C GLN A 246 7.76 4.17 14.48
N GLN A 247 8.73 4.69 15.22
CA GLN A 247 8.48 5.65 16.31
C GLN A 247 8.28 7.08 15.79
N ASP A 248 9.03 7.49 14.77
CA ASP A 248 9.03 8.86 14.23
C ASP A 248 7.98 9.09 13.11
N LEU A 249 6.79 8.53 13.25
CA LEU A 249 5.70 8.75 12.31
C LEU A 249 4.88 9.99 12.71
N PRO A 250 4.57 10.91 11.79
CA PRO A 250 3.79 12.09 12.10
C PRO A 250 2.35 11.72 12.47
N ASP A 251 1.87 12.25 13.58
CA ASP A 251 0.47 12.16 13.99
C ASP A 251 -0.37 13.16 13.19
N VAL A 252 -1.07 12.66 12.18
CA VAL A 252 -1.92 13.45 11.27
C VAL A 252 -3.10 14.09 12.03
N VAL A 253 -3.65 13.37 13.01
CA VAL A 253 -4.79 13.88 13.80
C VAL A 253 -4.34 15.02 14.68
N ALA A 254 -3.23 14.88 15.38
CA ALA A 254 -2.67 15.96 16.19
C ALA A 254 -2.26 17.18 15.35
N GLN A 255 -1.77 16.97 14.12
CA GLN A 255 -1.49 18.08 13.21
C GLN A 255 -2.76 18.84 12.81
N ARG A 256 -3.83 18.13 12.44
CA ARG A 256 -5.13 18.75 12.12
C ARG A 256 -5.75 19.48 13.30
N ILE A 257 -5.65 18.91 14.49
CA ILE A 257 -6.13 19.58 15.71
C ILE A 257 -5.36 20.89 15.92
N ARG A 258 -4.02 20.88 15.84
CA ARG A 258 -3.23 22.12 15.96
C ARG A 258 -3.58 23.17 14.91
N ASP A 259 -3.88 22.75 13.67
CA ASP A 259 -4.30 23.68 12.61
C ASP A 259 -5.70 24.27 12.88
N LEU A 260 -6.61 23.46 13.40
CA LEU A 260 -7.95 23.93 13.82
C LEU A 260 -7.84 24.90 15.00
N ASP A 261 -7.06 24.59 16.01
CA ASP A 261 -6.84 25.47 17.17
C ASP A 261 -6.27 26.83 16.74
N ARG A 262 -5.31 26.83 15.80
CA ARG A 262 -4.75 28.06 15.25
C ARG A 262 -5.80 28.89 14.50
N ARG A 263 -6.68 28.23 13.72
CA ARG A 263 -7.77 28.89 13.00
C ARG A 263 -8.82 29.43 13.94
N ILE A 264 -9.18 28.69 14.98
CA ILE A 264 -10.12 29.13 16.02
C ILE A 264 -9.56 30.35 16.74
N GLY A 265 -8.32 30.31 17.19
CA GLY A 265 -7.69 31.45 17.84
C GLY A 265 -7.60 32.71 16.95
N ALA A 266 -7.41 32.54 15.65
CA ALA A 266 -7.46 33.67 14.71
C ALA A 266 -8.86 34.28 14.58
N LEU A 267 -9.91 33.43 14.57
CA LEU A 267 -11.30 33.88 14.50
C LEU A 267 -11.72 34.55 15.81
N GLU A 268 -11.34 34.02 16.96
CA GLU A 268 -11.62 34.60 18.27
C GLU A 268 -10.95 35.98 18.42
N ASN A 269 -9.72 36.13 17.99
CA ASN A 269 -9.02 37.42 17.99
C ASN A 269 -9.67 38.45 17.05
N ALA A 270 -10.15 38.00 15.87
CA ALA A 270 -10.89 38.86 14.95
C ALA A 270 -12.24 39.33 15.53
N ALA A 271 -12.96 38.41 16.18
CA ALA A 271 -14.23 38.71 16.84
C ALA A 271 -14.10 39.69 18.04
N GLN A 272 -12.96 39.60 18.77
CA GLN A 272 -12.68 40.55 19.88
C GLN A 272 -12.25 41.92 19.37
N GLY A 273 -11.67 42.01 18.15
CA GLY A 273 -11.33 43.29 17.51
C GLY A 273 -12.55 44.10 17.03
N ASP A 274 -13.68 43.43 16.77
CA ASP A 274 -14.94 44.05 16.29
C ASP A 274 -15.92 44.41 17.42
N THR A 275 -15.56 44.17 18.69
CA THR A 275 -16.42 44.60 19.80
C THR A 275 -16.40 46.14 19.91
N PRO A 276 -17.54 46.83 19.72
CA PRO A 276 -17.57 48.26 19.88
C PRO A 276 -17.12 48.64 21.30
N PRO A 277 -16.37 49.74 21.45
CA PRO A 277 -15.83 50.15 22.74
C PRO A 277 -16.94 50.25 23.78
N THR A 278 -16.74 49.59 24.92
CA THR A 278 -17.70 49.63 26.02
C THR A 278 -17.92 51.07 26.49
N ALA A 279 -19.09 51.36 27.03
CA ALA A 279 -19.44 52.70 27.51
C ALA A 279 -18.42 53.31 28.49
N SER A 280 -17.70 52.47 29.26
CA SER A 280 -16.57 52.85 30.11
C SER A 280 -15.33 53.31 29.36
N GLN A 281 -15.05 52.70 28.21
CA GLN A 281 -13.91 53.09 27.34
C GLN A 281 -14.20 54.34 26.55
N ILE A 282 -15.47 54.63 26.20
CA ILE A 282 -15.90 55.87 25.58
C ILE A 282 -15.81 57.04 26.60
N ALA A 283 -16.24 56.79 27.87
CA ALA A 283 -16.15 57.78 28.93
C ALA A 283 -14.71 58.13 29.32
N ALA A 284 -13.77 57.20 29.22
CA ALA A 284 -12.35 57.46 29.51
C ALA A 284 -11.65 58.32 28.44
N ARG A 285 -12.16 58.37 27.18
CA ARG A 285 -11.65 59.20 26.09
C ARG A 285 -12.19 60.62 26.08
N GLN A 286 -13.15 60.96 26.92
CA GLN A 286 -13.81 62.28 26.99
C GLN A 286 -13.43 63.11 28.23
N LYS A 287 -12.37 62.70 28.98
CA LYS A 287 -11.85 63.54 30.05
C LYS A 287 -10.84 64.52 29.47
N PRO A 288 -10.98 65.83 29.69
CA PRO A 288 -10.13 66.89 29.18
C PRO A 288 -8.71 66.85 29.75
#